data_ca0ac64a93d77d0cb2bb40f461fbd34f
#
_entry.id   ca0ac64a93d77d0cb2bb40f461fbd34f
#
_cell.length_a   1.000
_cell.length_b   1.000
_cell.length_c   1.000
_cell.angle_alpha   90.00
_cell.angle_beta   90.00
_cell.angle_gamma   90.00
#
_symmetry.space_group_name_H-M   'P 1'
#
loop_
_entity.id
_entity.type
_entity.pdbx_description
1 polymer ?
#
loop_
_entity_poly.entity_id
_entity_poly.type
_entity_poly.pdbx_seq_one_letter_code
_entity_poly.pdbx_strand_id
1 'polypeptide(L)'
;MTTVMRWKNRYLEAGIDGLEEHARSGRPTSYGQEFKVAVLAKLEENPPAGFSQWDGALLAVETGYSKHAIWRLLRSQRISLARKRSWCVSTDPEFVPKAADVVGLYLAPPENALVLCVDEKPNIQALERLTGYAPSSDRKLVRALESTYKRNGTANLFAALAVATGQIRSKATEPSQKTKKGFLEFMDELLLELPESEEYHVIMDNHSIHKRHGLWLENHPNVFFHYTPTSASWLNMVEIWFGILTLKSLRGASFSSTQALCSFQDAYNKTARPFIWKKREVRGGQLTNSIRNFCN
;
A
#
# COMPACT_ATOMS: atom_id res chain seq x y z
N MET A 1 -22.27 35.42 44.50
CA MET A 1 -22.50 34.09 45.10
C MET A 1 -21.22 33.27 44.92
N THR A 2 -20.63 32.79 46.01
CA THR A 2 -19.38 32.01 45.97
C THR A 2 -19.67 30.58 45.41
N THR A 3 -18.66 29.97 44.83
CA THR A 3 -18.74 28.60 44.27
C THR A 3 -19.31 27.60 45.31
N VAL A 4 -18.86 27.71 46.56
CA VAL A 4 -19.30 26.84 47.64
C VAL A 4 -20.82 26.96 47.90
N MET A 5 -21.33 28.21 47.93
CA MET A 5 -22.76 28.47 48.12
C MET A 5 -23.61 27.88 46.99
N ARG A 6 -23.10 27.94 45.76
CA ARG A 6 -23.77 27.35 44.59
C ARG A 6 -23.88 25.83 44.72
N TRP A 7 -22.82 25.16 45.08
CA TRP A 7 -22.79 23.71 45.24
C TRP A 7 -23.66 23.25 46.44
N LYS A 8 -23.63 24.00 47.55
CA LYS A 8 -24.48 23.75 48.70
C LYS A 8 -25.97 23.83 48.34
N ASN A 9 -26.38 24.86 47.61
CA ASN A 9 -27.78 25.00 47.18
C ASN A 9 -28.18 23.88 46.24
N ARG A 10 -27.37 23.50 45.28
CA ARG A 10 -27.62 22.37 44.39
C ARG A 10 -27.78 21.05 45.14
N TYR A 11 -26.97 20.84 46.18
CA TYR A 11 -27.09 19.64 47.01
C TYR A 11 -28.38 19.68 47.85
N LEU A 12 -28.77 20.81 48.37
CA LEU A 12 -30.01 20.96 49.15
C LEU A 12 -31.26 20.78 48.27
N GLU A 13 -31.19 21.16 47.01
CA GLU A 13 -32.32 21.04 46.05
C GLU A 13 -32.46 19.63 45.44
N ALA A 14 -31.33 18.99 45.08
CA ALA A 14 -31.37 17.74 44.32
C ALA A 14 -30.48 16.60 44.91
N GLY A 15 -30.00 16.75 46.16
CA GLY A 15 -29.17 15.74 46.78
C GLY A 15 -27.82 15.53 46.04
N ILE A 16 -27.39 14.27 46.00
CA ILE A 16 -26.14 13.87 45.31
C ILE A 16 -26.20 14.18 43.80
N ASP A 17 -27.32 13.98 43.15
CA ASP A 17 -27.53 14.26 41.72
C ASP A 17 -27.31 15.76 41.41
N GLY A 18 -27.59 16.65 42.36
CA GLY A 18 -27.28 18.07 42.26
C GLY A 18 -25.79 18.41 42.21
N LEU A 19 -24.92 17.49 42.59
CA LEU A 19 -23.48 17.65 42.53
C LEU A 19 -22.87 17.18 41.18
N GLU A 20 -23.66 16.56 40.30
CA GLU A 20 -23.17 16.25 38.96
C GLU A 20 -22.94 17.50 38.14
N GLU A 21 -21.81 17.58 37.41
CA GLU A 21 -21.56 18.67 36.48
C GLU A 21 -22.42 18.49 35.22
N HIS A 22 -23.32 19.45 34.99
CA HIS A 22 -24.05 19.51 33.74
C HIS A 22 -23.12 19.93 32.58
N ALA A 23 -23.38 19.39 31.40
CA ALA A 23 -22.67 19.81 30.19
C ALA A 23 -22.78 21.33 30.02
N ARG A 24 -21.63 21.97 29.89
CA ARG A 24 -21.56 23.43 29.67
C ARG A 24 -21.90 23.70 28.21
N SER A 25 -22.68 24.75 27.94
CA SER A 25 -23.06 25.15 26.58
C SER A 25 -21.87 25.50 25.67
N GLY A 26 -20.68 25.74 26.26
CA GLY A 26 -19.50 26.11 25.53
C GLY A 26 -19.63 27.44 24.76
N ARG A 27 -18.62 27.77 23.96
CA ARG A 27 -18.70 28.92 23.04
C ARG A 27 -19.62 28.54 21.89
N PRO A 28 -20.61 29.36 21.51
CA PRO A 28 -21.42 29.14 20.31
C PRO A 28 -20.58 28.86 19.09
N THR A 29 -20.97 27.90 18.26
CA THR A 29 -20.27 27.60 17.02
C THR A 29 -20.39 28.77 16.05
N SER A 30 -19.27 29.26 15.53
CA SER A 30 -19.27 30.39 14.57
C SER A 30 -19.80 30.00 13.21
N TYR A 31 -19.89 28.70 12.91
CA TYR A 31 -20.35 28.15 11.63
C TYR A 31 -21.37 27.05 11.89
N GLY A 32 -22.53 27.17 11.22
CA GLY A 32 -23.63 26.21 11.31
C GLY A 32 -23.47 25.02 10.36
N GLN A 33 -24.58 24.29 10.19
CA GLN A 33 -24.63 23.13 9.29
C GLN A 33 -24.38 23.50 7.83
N GLU A 34 -24.76 24.72 7.39
CA GLU A 34 -24.51 25.23 6.04
C GLU A 34 -23.01 25.22 5.67
N PHE A 35 -22.15 25.60 6.61
CA PHE A 35 -20.69 25.52 6.43
C PHE A 35 -20.21 24.09 6.16
N LYS A 36 -20.71 23.11 6.95
CA LYS A 36 -20.37 21.69 6.75
C LYS A 36 -20.78 21.25 5.36
N VAL A 37 -22.02 21.52 4.97
CA VAL A 37 -22.58 21.15 3.67
C VAL A 37 -21.79 21.77 2.54
N ALA A 38 -21.48 23.07 2.60
CA ALA A 38 -20.74 23.78 1.55
C ALA A 38 -19.32 23.21 1.35
N VAL A 39 -18.59 22.97 2.43
CA VAL A 39 -17.21 22.43 2.34
C VAL A 39 -17.22 21.00 1.83
N LEU A 40 -18.16 20.15 2.28
CA LEU A 40 -18.25 18.77 1.80
C LEU A 40 -18.70 18.69 0.34
N ALA A 41 -19.63 19.55 -0.09
CA ALA A 41 -20.04 19.66 -1.48
C ALA A 41 -18.86 20.06 -2.38
N LYS A 42 -18.05 21.03 -1.92
CA LYS A 42 -16.88 21.48 -2.69
C LYS A 42 -15.81 20.40 -2.83
N LEU A 43 -15.65 19.54 -1.82
CA LEU A 43 -14.73 18.39 -1.88
C LEU A 43 -15.15 17.31 -2.87
N GLU A 44 -16.43 17.23 -3.24
CA GLU A 44 -16.95 16.30 -4.25
C GLU A 44 -16.71 16.81 -5.68
N GLU A 45 -16.41 18.10 -5.84
CA GLU A 45 -16.03 18.68 -7.13
C GLU A 45 -14.54 18.44 -7.43
N ASN A 46 -14.17 18.52 -8.70
CA ASN A 46 -12.76 18.56 -9.07
C ASN A 46 -12.11 19.85 -8.57
N PRO A 47 -10.85 19.82 -8.14
CA PRO A 47 -10.09 21.03 -7.87
C PRO A 47 -10.06 21.98 -9.08
N PRO A 48 -9.87 23.28 -8.90
CA PRO A 48 -9.70 24.22 -10.00
C PRO A 48 -8.58 23.83 -10.96
N ALA A 49 -8.65 24.31 -12.18
CA ALA A 49 -7.64 24.02 -13.21
C ALA A 49 -6.22 24.33 -12.71
N GLY A 50 -5.30 23.41 -12.95
CA GLY A 50 -3.91 23.48 -12.49
C GLY A 50 -3.67 22.83 -11.11
N PHE A 51 -4.69 22.45 -10.37
CA PHE A 51 -4.56 21.72 -9.12
C PHE A 51 -5.01 20.26 -9.28
N SER A 52 -4.23 19.33 -8.75
CA SER A 52 -4.54 17.89 -8.79
C SER A 52 -5.27 17.38 -7.54
N GLN A 53 -5.40 18.19 -6.51
CA GLN A 53 -6.03 17.84 -5.25
C GLN A 53 -6.45 19.07 -4.45
N TRP A 54 -7.46 18.89 -3.61
CA TRP A 54 -7.85 19.88 -2.62
C TRP A 54 -6.86 19.95 -1.47
N ASP A 55 -6.63 21.14 -0.95
CA ASP A 55 -6.03 21.40 0.34
C ASP A 55 -6.85 22.43 1.14
N GLY A 56 -6.50 22.62 2.41
CA GLY A 56 -7.27 23.53 3.26
C GLY A 56 -7.17 25.01 2.90
N ALA A 57 -6.12 25.43 2.17
CA ALA A 57 -5.99 26.81 1.71
C ALA A 57 -6.84 27.04 0.47
N LEU A 58 -6.78 26.12 -0.48
CA LEU A 58 -7.58 26.18 -1.70
C LEU A 58 -9.10 26.12 -1.38
N LEU A 59 -9.50 25.22 -0.47
CA LEU A 59 -10.88 25.18 0.02
C LEU A 59 -11.31 26.50 0.68
N ALA A 60 -10.41 27.16 1.42
CA ALA A 60 -10.72 28.46 2.02
C ALA A 60 -10.96 29.54 0.98
N VAL A 61 -10.17 29.56 -0.11
CA VAL A 61 -10.35 30.48 -1.24
C VAL A 61 -11.69 30.22 -1.94
N GLU A 62 -11.95 28.96 -2.27
CA GLU A 62 -13.13 28.59 -3.06
C GLU A 62 -14.47 28.67 -2.29
N THR A 63 -14.43 28.51 -0.98
CA THR A 63 -15.65 28.53 -0.14
C THR A 63 -15.84 29.82 0.64
N GLY A 64 -14.81 30.68 0.72
CA GLY A 64 -14.84 31.92 1.50
C GLY A 64 -14.75 31.71 3.01
N TYR A 65 -14.57 30.45 3.48
CA TYR A 65 -14.48 30.15 4.91
C TYR A 65 -13.04 30.18 5.43
N SER A 66 -12.89 30.39 6.73
CA SER A 66 -11.58 30.38 7.38
C SER A 66 -10.87 29.03 7.23
N LYS A 67 -9.60 29.05 6.80
CA LYS A 67 -8.73 27.86 6.72
C LYS A 67 -8.71 27.03 8.01
N HIS A 68 -8.69 27.70 9.17
CA HIS A 68 -8.71 27.02 10.47
C HIS A 68 -10.04 26.32 10.75
N ALA A 69 -11.16 26.90 10.34
CA ALA A 69 -12.47 26.28 10.47
C ALA A 69 -12.57 25.04 9.58
N ILE A 70 -12.10 25.12 8.34
CA ILE A 70 -12.06 24.00 7.39
C ILE A 70 -11.22 22.85 7.97
N TRP A 71 -10.01 23.11 8.45
CA TRP A 71 -9.19 22.04 9.05
C TRP A 71 -9.81 21.44 10.30
N ARG A 72 -10.53 22.21 11.10
CA ARG A 72 -11.28 21.71 12.25
C ARG A 72 -12.41 20.80 11.81
N LEU A 73 -13.18 21.21 10.79
CA LEU A 73 -14.24 20.41 10.20
C LEU A 73 -13.68 19.09 9.65
N LEU A 74 -12.65 19.13 8.79
CA LEU A 74 -12.06 17.92 8.20
C LEU A 74 -11.59 16.94 9.27
N ARG A 75 -10.96 17.43 10.35
CA ARG A 75 -10.54 16.60 11.48
C ARG A 75 -11.73 15.98 12.22
N SER A 76 -12.80 16.76 12.48
CA SER A 76 -14.00 16.25 13.14
C SER A 76 -14.71 15.18 12.32
N GLN A 77 -14.69 15.31 10.98
CA GLN A 77 -15.24 14.33 10.04
C GLN A 77 -14.24 13.21 9.68
N ARG A 78 -13.04 13.18 10.28
CA ARG A 78 -11.96 12.22 10.01
C ARG A 78 -11.52 12.20 8.55
N ILE A 79 -11.67 13.28 7.81
CA ILE A 79 -11.25 13.43 6.41
C ILE A 79 -9.78 13.83 6.37
N SER A 80 -8.97 13.08 5.61
CA SER A 80 -7.55 13.37 5.37
C SER A 80 -7.32 13.64 3.89
N LEU A 81 -7.03 14.88 3.53
CA LEU A 81 -6.73 15.26 2.15
C LEU A 81 -5.36 14.77 1.68
N ALA A 82 -4.42 14.55 2.60
CA ALA A 82 -3.06 14.06 2.28
C ALA A 82 -2.99 12.56 2.03
N ARG A 83 -3.98 11.79 2.49
CA ARG A 83 -4.00 10.33 2.33
C ARG A 83 -4.75 9.96 1.06
N LYS A 84 -4.05 9.27 0.16
CA LYS A 84 -4.65 8.67 -1.02
C LYS A 84 -4.64 7.16 -0.88
N ARG A 85 -5.70 6.51 -1.30
CA ARG A 85 -5.74 5.07 -1.51
C ARG A 85 -5.91 4.83 -3.00
N SER A 86 -5.04 4.04 -3.59
CA SER A 86 -5.30 3.50 -4.91
C SER A 86 -6.48 2.52 -4.81
N TRP A 87 -7.37 2.59 -5.76
CA TRP A 87 -8.50 1.69 -5.89
C TRP A 87 -8.54 1.17 -7.32
N CYS A 88 -8.70 -0.12 -7.46
CA CYS A 88 -8.94 -0.73 -8.75
C CYS A 88 -10.06 -1.75 -8.62
N VAL A 89 -11.03 -1.67 -9.50
CA VAL A 89 -12.07 -2.70 -9.66
C VAL A 89 -11.68 -3.50 -10.89
N SER A 90 -11.53 -4.80 -10.72
CA SER A 90 -11.28 -5.68 -11.86
C SER A 90 -12.49 -5.71 -12.78
N THR A 91 -12.22 -5.57 -14.08
CA THR A 91 -13.21 -5.76 -15.14
C THR A 91 -13.09 -7.12 -15.81
N ASP A 92 -12.29 -8.02 -15.24
CA ASP A 92 -12.07 -9.37 -15.77
C ASP A 92 -13.36 -10.21 -15.63
N PRO A 93 -13.98 -10.67 -16.71
CA PRO A 93 -15.18 -11.51 -16.63
C PRO A 93 -14.90 -12.85 -15.94
N GLU A 94 -13.65 -13.33 -15.96
CA GLU A 94 -13.21 -14.54 -15.30
C GLU A 94 -12.58 -14.27 -13.91
N PHE A 95 -12.94 -13.16 -13.29
CA PHE A 95 -12.36 -12.78 -11.98
C PHE A 95 -12.54 -13.88 -10.93
N VAL A 96 -13.75 -14.41 -10.81
CA VAL A 96 -14.08 -15.39 -9.76
C VAL A 96 -13.31 -16.70 -9.94
N PRO A 97 -13.32 -17.36 -11.12
CA PRO A 97 -12.57 -18.60 -11.31
C PRO A 97 -11.05 -18.40 -11.14
N LYS A 98 -10.46 -17.33 -11.69
CA LYS A 98 -9.02 -17.06 -11.54
C LYS A 98 -8.63 -16.73 -10.10
N ALA A 99 -9.45 -15.95 -9.41
CA ALA A 99 -9.19 -15.65 -8.00
C ALA A 99 -9.34 -16.89 -7.12
N ALA A 100 -10.32 -17.78 -7.41
CA ALA A 100 -10.51 -19.03 -6.69
C ALA A 100 -9.34 -20.00 -6.90
N ASP A 101 -8.82 -20.11 -8.13
CA ASP A 101 -7.64 -20.89 -8.47
C ASP A 101 -6.41 -20.43 -7.66
N VAL A 102 -6.06 -19.14 -7.73
CA VAL A 102 -4.92 -18.58 -7.02
C VAL A 102 -5.07 -18.70 -5.50
N VAL A 103 -6.24 -18.39 -4.95
CA VAL A 103 -6.49 -18.50 -3.50
C VAL A 103 -6.51 -19.96 -3.05
N GLY A 104 -7.00 -20.87 -3.90
CA GLY A 104 -6.95 -22.31 -3.67
C GLY A 104 -5.52 -22.80 -3.44
N LEU A 105 -4.59 -22.42 -4.29
CA LEU A 105 -3.16 -22.73 -4.15
C LEU A 105 -2.54 -22.20 -2.86
N TYR A 106 -3.01 -21.08 -2.34
CA TYR A 106 -2.53 -20.54 -1.06
C TYR A 106 -3.08 -21.27 0.16
N LEU A 107 -4.31 -21.76 0.08
CA LEU A 107 -5.01 -22.38 1.21
C LEU A 107 -4.80 -23.89 1.29
N ALA A 108 -4.72 -24.54 0.15
CA ALA A 108 -4.59 -25.99 0.01
C ALA A 108 -3.75 -26.30 -1.24
N PRO A 109 -2.42 -26.10 -1.19
CA PRO A 109 -1.55 -26.48 -2.30
C PRO A 109 -1.61 -27.99 -2.53
N PRO A 110 -1.43 -28.48 -3.77
CA PRO A 110 -1.32 -29.91 -4.03
C PRO A 110 -0.18 -30.55 -3.24
N GLU A 111 -0.32 -31.83 -2.89
CA GLU A 111 0.76 -32.59 -2.27
C GLU A 111 1.94 -32.67 -3.24
N ASN A 112 3.16 -32.53 -2.77
CA ASN A 112 4.40 -32.54 -3.55
C ASN A 112 4.52 -31.42 -4.59
N ALA A 113 3.81 -30.33 -4.42
CA ALA A 113 3.89 -29.16 -5.27
C ALA A 113 4.56 -27.97 -4.57
N LEU A 114 5.36 -27.23 -5.31
CA LEU A 114 5.92 -25.96 -4.88
C LEU A 114 5.13 -24.80 -5.52
N VAL A 115 4.52 -23.97 -4.67
CA VAL A 115 3.80 -22.78 -5.13
C VAL A 115 4.72 -21.56 -5.08
N LEU A 116 4.92 -20.95 -6.23
CA LEU A 116 5.76 -19.77 -6.42
C LEU A 116 4.90 -18.57 -6.84
N CYS A 117 5.18 -17.40 -6.30
CA CYS A 117 4.62 -16.14 -6.77
C CYS A 117 5.71 -15.38 -7.50
N VAL A 118 5.55 -15.14 -8.79
CA VAL A 118 6.56 -14.50 -9.64
C VAL A 118 6.03 -13.18 -10.18
N ASP A 119 6.89 -12.17 -10.19
CA ASP A 119 6.62 -10.85 -10.78
C ASP A 119 7.91 -10.06 -10.96
N GLU A 120 7.81 -8.87 -11.58
CA GLU A 120 8.94 -7.97 -11.71
C GLU A 120 8.64 -6.57 -11.14
N LYS A 121 9.64 -6.00 -10.46
CA LYS A 121 9.67 -4.59 -10.06
C LYS A 121 10.52 -3.80 -11.03
N PRO A 122 9.90 -3.01 -11.93
CA PRO A 122 10.64 -2.30 -12.96
C PRO A 122 11.27 -1.00 -12.45
N ASN A 123 12.27 -0.52 -13.23
CA ASN A 123 12.81 0.83 -13.15
C ASN A 123 13.38 1.22 -11.77
N ILE A 124 14.03 0.29 -11.07
CA ILE A 124 14.73 0.59 -9.82
C ILE A 124 16.01 1.33 -10.15
N GLN A 125 16.15 2.56 -9.66
CA GLN A 125 17.36 3.37 -9.88
C GLN A 125 18.39 3.09 -8.80
N ALA A 126 19.61 2.70 -9.21
CA ALA A 126 20.76 2.60 -8.33
C ALA A 126 21.38 3.99 -8.15
N LEU A 127 20.96 4.69 -7.12
CA LEU A 127 21.45 6.03 -6.78
C LEU A 127 22.46 5.93 -5.65
N GLU A 128 23.66 6.47 -5.87
CA GLU A 128 24.71 6.59 -4.85
C GLU A 128 24.73 8.02 -4.32
N ARG A 129 24.60 8.17 -3.00
CA ARG A 129 24.61 9.47 -2.33
C ARG A 129 25.19 9.37 -0.93
N LEU A 130 25.71 10.48 -0.43
CA LEU A 130 26.14 10.57 0.97
C LEU A 130 24.91 10.51 1.88
N THR A 131 25.04 9.79 2.97
CA THR A 131 24.02 9.65 4.00
C THR A 131 24.59 10.02 5.35
N GLY A 132 23.80 10.64 6.19
CA GLY A 132 24.21 11.06 7.53
C GLY A 132 23.02 11.33 8.41
N TYR A 133 23.24 12.16 9.43
CA TYR A 133 22.18 12.61 10.33
C TYR A 133 22.22 14.13 10.43
N ALA A 134 21.04 14.75 10.50
CA ALA A 134 20.90 16.20 10.69
C ALA A 134 19.79 16.48 11.69
N PRO A 135 19.88 17.59 12.47
CA PRO A 135 18.79 18.02 13.33
C PRO A 135 17.62 18.51 12.47
N SER A 136 16.39 18.07 12.80
CA SER A 136 15.17 18.59 12.21
C SER A 136 14.68 19.85 12.95
N SER A 137 13.65 20.50 12.42
CA SER A 137 13.05 21.71 13.01
C SER A 137 12.53 21.51 14.45
N ASP A 138 12.13 20.27 14.80
CA ASP A 138 11.68 19.87 16.14
C ASP A 138 12.85 19.35 17.03
N ARG A 139 14.11 19.64 16.63
CA ARG A 139 15.35 19.25 17.30
C ARG A 139 15.60 17.74 17.42
N LYS A 140 14.85 16.91 16.70
CA LYS A 140 15.15 15.50 16.61
C LYS A 140 16.25 15.25 15.59
N LEU A 141 17.10 14.27 15.88
CA LEU A 141 18.09 13.79 14.93
C LEU A 141 17.39 12.89 13.92
N VAL A 142 17.42 13.27 12.63
CA VAL A 142 16.81 12.53 11.54
C VAL A 142 17.87 12.11 10.54
N ARG A 143 17.63 10.99 9.85
CA ARG A 143 18.49 10.59 8.74
C ARG A 143 18.41 11.62 7.63
N ALA A 144 19.55 12.10 7.20
CA ALA A 144 19.72 13.05 6.11
C ALA A 144 20.34 12.35 4.90
N LEU A 145 19.89 12.74 3.72
CA LEU A 145 20.41 12.27 2.44
C LEU A 145 20.89 13.50 1.67
N GLU A 146 22.08 13.42 1.07
CA GLU A 146 22.52 14.46 0.16
C GLU A 146 21.56 14.58 -1.02
N SER A 147 21.23 15.82 -1.43
CA SER A 147 20.35 16.08 -2.58
C SER A 147 20.99 15.70 -3.91
N THR A 148 22.31 15.83 -3.99
CA THR A 148 23.10 15.35 -5.14
C THR A 148 23.31 13.85 -5.06
N TYR A 149 23.38 13.21 -6.23
CA TYR A 149 23.58 11.77 -6.31
C TYR A 149 24.30 11.40 -7.62
N LYS A 150 25.06 10.32 -7.58
CA LYS A 150 25.58 9.64 -8.75
C LYS A 150 24.60 8.54 -9.15
N ARG A 151 24.28 8.45 -10.44
CA ARG A 151 23.43 7.39 -10.99
C ARG A 151 24.32 6.25 -11.48
N ASN A 152 24.16 5.07 -10.87
CA ASN A 152 24.88 3.85 -11.19
C ASN A 152 24.04 2.85 -12.01
N GLY A 153 23.04 3.37 -12.73
CA GLY A 153 22.17 2.61 -13.62
C GLY A 153 20.75 2.47 -13.12
N THR A 154 19.95 1.79 -13.92
CA THR A 154 18.57 1.39 -13.64
C THR A 154 18.44 -0.10 -13.89
N ALA A 155 17.74 -0.82 -13.06
CA ALA A 155 17.49 -2.24 -13.24
C ALA A 155 16.02 -2.58 -13.05
N ASN A 156 15.61 -3.69 -13.66
CA ASN A 156 14.41 -4.42 -13.26
C ASN A 156 14.81 -5.53 -12.30
N LEU A 157 13.94 -5.85 -11.37
CA LEU A 157 14.15 -6.94 -10.43
C LEU A 157 13.05 -7.98 -10.63
N PHE A 158 13.39 -9.11 -11.25
CA PHE A 158 12.55 -10.30 -11.20
C PHE A 158 12.64 -10.92 -9.81
N ALA A 159 11.52 -11.40 -9.29
CA ALA A 159 11.48 -12.09 -8.01
C ALA A 159 10.48 -13.23 -8.01
N ALA A 160 10.85 -14.32 -7.34
CA ALA A 160 10.02 -15.48 -7.07
C ALA A 160 9.96 -15.69 -5.55
N LEU A 161 8.75 -15.69 -5.01
CA LEU A 161 8.44 -15.98 -3.61
C LEU A 161 7.95 -17.42 -3.50
N ALA A 162 8.64 -18.24 -2.73
CA ALA A 162 8.15 -19.57 -2.34
C ALA A 162 7.11 -19.42 -1.23
N VAL A 163 5.85 -19.75 -1.51
CA VAL A 163 4.71 -19.51 -0.60
C VAL A 163 4.89 -20.28 0.72
N ALA A 164 5.33 -21.53 0.64
CA ALA A 164 5.48 -22.40 1.81
C ALA A 164 6.56 -21.97 2.80
N THR A 165 7.63 -21.31 2.34
CA THR A 165 8.77 -20.90 3.18
C THR A 165 8.88 -19.40 3.38
N GLY A 166 8.28 -18.62 2.48
CA GLY A 166 8.45 -17.18 2.39
C GLY A 166 9.82 -16.75 1.83
N GLN A 167 10.64 -17.69 1.40
CA GLN A 167 11.94 -17.39 0.78
C GLN A 167 11.79 -16.75 -0.58
N ILE A 168 12.76 -15.92 -0.93
CA ILE A 168 12.82 -15.19 -2.20
C ILE A 168 14.03 -15.65 -3.01
N ARG A 169 13.82 -15.75 -4.32
CA ARG A 169 14.86 -15.72 -5.34
C ARG A 169 14.65 -14.46 -6.19
N SER A 170 15.69 -13.68 -6.40
CA SER A 170 15.57 -12.47 -7.22
C SER A 170 16.79 -12.24 -8.08
N LYS A 171 16.57 -11.63 -9.26
CA LYS A 171 17.60 -11.31 -10.25
C LYS A 171 17.42 -9.88 -10.73
N ALA A 172 18.47 -9.06 -10.57
CA ALA A 172 18.51 -7.74 -11.18
C ALA A 172 18.94 -7.86 -12.64
N THR A 173 18.20 -7.25 -13.54
CA THR A 173 18.45 -7.28 -14.98
C THR A 173 18.42 -5.86 -15.54
N GLU A 174 19.05 -5.67 -16.73
CA GLU A 174 18.96 -4.42 -17.46
C GLU A 174 17.50 -4.12 -17.86
N PRO A 175 17.10 -2.84 -17.95
CA PRO A 175 15.73 -2.48 -18.34
C PRO A 175 15.29 -3.08 -19.68
N SER A 176 16.20 -3.24 -20.62
CA SER A 176 15.98 -3.88 -21.92
C SER A 176 15.62 -5.37 -21.84
N GLN A 177 15.94 -6.02 -20.73
CA GLN A 177 15.67 -7.44 -20.49
C GLN A 177 14.28 -7.71 -19.88
N LYS A 178 13.46 -6.67 -19.65
CA LYS A 178 12.05 -6.85 -19.31
C LYS A 178 11.25 -7.30 -20.55
N THR A 179 11.52 -8.51 -20.98
CA THR A 179 10.94 -9.13 -22.17
C THR A 179 10.49 -10.55 -21.83
N LYS A 180 9.73 -11.16 -22.75
CA LYS A 180 9.37 -12.58 -22.64
C LYS A 180 10.58 -13.48 -22.50
N LYS A 181 11.64 -13.19 -23.26
CA LYS A 181 12.89 -13.94 -23.22
C LYS A 181 13.56 -13.80 -21.84
N GLY A 182 13.72 -12.58 -21.35
CA GLY A 182 14.32 -12.33 -20.03
C GLY A 182 13.53 -12.96 -18.89
N PHE A 183 12.20 -13.02 -19.00
CA PHE A 183 11.36 -13.73 -18.06
C PHE A 183 11.63 -15.25 -18.09
N LEU A 184 11.69 -15.86 -19.28
CA LEU A 184 11.96 -17.30 -19.40
C LEU A 184 13.38 -17.65 -18.93
N GLU A 185 14.38 -16.83 -19.23
CA GLU A 185 15.74 -16.99 -18.72
C GLU A 185 15.79 -16.96 -17.18
N PHE A 186 14.98 -16.08 -16.55
CA PHE A 186 14.84 -16.08 -15.10
C PHE A 186 14.16 -17.34 -14.58
N MET A 187 13.11 -17.85 -15.28
CA MET A 187 12.43 -19.09 -14.92
C MET A 187 13.34 -20.32 -15.07
N ASP A 188 14.14 -20.39 -16.13
CA ASP A 188 15.10 -21.47 -16.33
C ASP A 188 16.15 -21.50 -15.21
N GLU A 189 16.70 -20.35 -14.83
CA GLU A 189 17.66 -20.25 -13.72
C GLU A 189 16.99 -20.63 -12.38
N LEU A 190 15.76 -20.19 -12.15
CA LEU A 190 14.99 -20.51 -10.94
C LEU A 190 14.79 -22.03 -10.80
N LEU A 191 14.37 -22.69 -11.89
CA LEU A 191 14.08 -24.12 -11.88
C LEU A 191 15.32 -24.98 -11.71
N LEU A 192 16.50 -24.52 -12.17
CA LEU A 192 17.78 -25.23 -11.94
C LEU A 192 18.15 -25.36 -10.46
N GLU A 193 17.66 -24.48 -9.61
CA GLU A 193 17.91 -24.48 -8.17
C GLU A 193 16.88 -25.34 -7.37
N LEU A 194 15.84 -25.80 -8.02
CA LEU A 194 14.70 -26.50 -7.40
C LEU A 194 14.75 -28.02 -7.70
N PRO A 195 14.21 -28.88 -6.81
CA PRO A 195 14.17 -30.32 -7.03
C PRO A 195 13.32 -30.70 -8.27
N GLU A 196 13.86 -31.50 -9.19
CA GLU A 196 13.17 -31.92 -10.43
C GLU A 196 11.89 -32.76 -10.21
N SER A 197 11.74 -33.35 -9.04
CA SER A 197 10.62 -34.27 -8.72
C SER A 197 9.33 -33.58 -8.30
N GLU A 198 9.32 -32.24 -8.16
CA GLU A 198 8.17 -31.48 -7.67
C GLU A 198 7.41 -30.83 -8.82
N GLU A 199 6.11 -30.68 -8.64
CA GLU A 199 5.30 -29.82 -9.49
C GLU A 199 5.50 -28.36 -9.07
N TYR A 200 5.58 -27.48 -10.05
CA TYR A 200 5.75 -26.03 -9.83
C TYR A 200 4.49 -25.30 -10.28
N HIS A 201 3.74 -24.78 -9.32
CA HIS A 201 2.61 -23.89 -9.59
C HIS A 201 3.07 -22.44 -9.50
N VAL A 202 3.15 -21.75 -10.63
CA VAL A 202 3.69 -20.39 -10.71
C VAL A 202 2.56 -19.39 -10.88
N ILE A 203 2.32 -18.60 -9.85
CA ILE A 203 1.31 -17.55 -9.83
C ILE A 203 1.96 -16.25 -10.31
N MET A 204 1.37 -15.62 -11.31
CA MET A 204 1.84 -14.38 -11.90
C MET A 204 0.70 -13.45 -12.30
N ASP A 205 1.01 -12.20 -12.61
CA ASP A 205 0.01 -11.28 -13.10
C ASP A 205 -0.32 -11.51 -14.58
N ASN A 206 -1.35 -10.85 -15.05
CA ASN A 206 -1.84 -10.99 -16.43
C ASN A 206 -1.07 -10.11 -17.43
N HIS A 207 0.22 -9.78 -17.16
CA HIS A 207 1.05 -8.96 -18.04
C HIS A 207 1.43 -9.72 -19.33
N SER A 208 1.69 -8.98 -20.40
CA SER A 208 1.95 -9.56 -21.73
C SER A 208 3.23 -10.41 -21.81
N ILE A 209 4.23 -10.12 -20.96
CA ILE A 209 5.49 -10.87 -20.93
C ILE A 209 5.30 -12.26 -20.31
N HIS A 210 4.27 -12.47 -19.49
CA HIS A 210 3.96 -13.73 -18.83
C HIS A 210 3.09 -14.66 -19.69
N LYS A 211 2.70 -14.24 -20.89
CA LYS A 211 1.74 -14.97 -21.73
C LYS A 211 2.37 -15.61 -22.97
N ARG A 212 1.72 -16.69 -23.47
CA ARG A 212 2.06 -17.37 -24.71
C ARG A 212 3.43 -18.04 -24.66
N HIS A 213 3.67 -18.82 -23.64
CA HIS A 213 4.88 -19.61 -23.44
C HIS A 213 4.67 -21.11 -23.71
N GLY A 214 3.78 -21.47 -24.64
CA GLY A 214 3.40 -22.86 -24.90
C GLY A 214 4.60 -23.77 -25.18
N LEU A 215 5.49 -23.39 -26.09
CA LEU A 215 6.70 -24.18 -26.41
C LEU A 215 7.63 -24.34 -25.20
N TRP A 216 7.72 -23.34 -24.33
CA TRP A 216 8.53 -23.45 -23.12
C TRP A 216 7.89 -24.40 -22.11
N LEU A 217 6.57 -24.32 -21.94
CA LEU A 217 5.81 -25.22 -21.04
C LEU A 217 5.81 -26.67 -21.55
N GLU A 218 5.80 -26.90 -22.86
CA GLU A 218 5.95 -28.25 -23.45
C GLU A 218 7.29 -28.89 -23.02
N ASN A 219 8.34 -28.10 -22.87
CA ASN A 219 9.64 -28.57 -22.39
C ASN A 219 9.75 -28.65 -20.85
N HIS A 220 8.75 -28.12 -20.13
CA HIS A 220 8.69 -28.11 -18.66
C HIS A 220 7.32 -28.64 -18.19
N PRO A 221 7.02 -29.94 -18.41
CA PRO A 221 5.69 -30.50 -18.18
C PRO A 221 5.25 -30.52 -16.72
N ASN A 222 6.18 -30.28 -15.78
CA ASN A 222 5.93 -30.16 -14.35
C ASN A 222 5.69 -28.69 -13.89
N VAL A 223 5.62 -27.72 -14.81
CA VAL A 223 5.38 -26.30 -14.50
C VAL A 223 3.99 -25.88 -14.96
N PHE A 224 3.22 -25.30 -14.05
CA PHE A 224 1.84 -24.86 -14.29
C PHE A 224 1.73 -23.35 -14.01
N PHE A 225 1.30 -22.58 -14.99
CA PHE A 225 1.13 -21.14 -14.87
C PHE A 225 -0.30 -20.76 -14.47
N HIS A 226 -0.43 -20.00 -13.41
CA HIS A 226 -1.68 -19.48 -12.86
C HIS A 226 -1.69 -17.95 -12.93
N TYR A 227 -2.71 -17.38 -13.54
CA TYR A 227 -2.79 -15.95 -13.77
C TYR A 227 -3.77 -15.29 -12.80
N THR A 228 -3.34 -14.22 -12.13
CA THR A 228 -4.28 -13.40 -11.39
C THR A 228 -5.27 -12.72 -12.33
N PRO A 229 -6.49 -12.39 -11.86
CA PRO A 229 -7.43 -11.61 -12.68
C PRO A 229 -6.82 -10.25 -13.09
N THR A 230 -7.26 -9.73 -14.21
CA THR A 230 -6.84 -8.39 -14.67
C THR A 230 -7.11 -7.35 -13.59
N SER A 231 -6.16 -6.46 -13.35
CA SER A 231 -6.21 -5.43 -12.30
C SER A 231 -6.33 -5.98 -10.87
N ALA A 232 -5.87 -7.20 -10.63
CA ALA A 232 -5.86 -7.85 -9.32
C ALA A 232 -4.47 -8.38 -8.92
N SER A 233 -3.39 -7.69 -9.30
CA SER A 233 -2.00 -8.04 -8.92
C SER A 233 -1.80 -8.17 -7.41
N TRP A 234 -2.65 -7.52 -6.60
CA TRP A 234 -2.65 -7.66 -5.14
C TRP A 234 -2.92 -9.11 -4.65
N LEU A 235 -3.43 -10.00 -5.51
CA LEU A 235 -3.52 -11.43 -5.25
C LEU A 235 -2.17 -12.13 -5.36
N ASN A 236 -1.20 -11.55 -6.06
CA ASN A 236 0.14 -12.10 -6.16
C ASN A 236 0.95 -11.74 -4.90
N MET A 237 1.28 -12.74 -4.07
CA MET A 237 1.95 -12.49 -2.77
C MET A 237 3.34 -11.88 -2.89
N VAL A 238 4.03 -12.00 -4.02
CA VAL A 238 5.34 -11.35 -4.22
C VAL A 238 5.26 -9.83 -4.14
N GLU A 239 4.10 -9.23 -4.41
CA GLU A 239 3.86 -7.79 -4.24
C GLU A 239 4.01 -7.35 -2.77
N ILE A 240 3.68 -8.22 -1.81
CA ILE A 240 3.92 -7.95 -0.38
C ILE A 240 5.42 -7.83 -0.14
N TRP A 241 6.22 -8.73 -0.72
CA TRP A 241 7.66 -8.67 -0.59
C TRP A 241 8.25 -7.42 -1.28
N PHE A 242 7.77 -7.01 -2.45
CA PHE A 242 8.18 -5.76 -3.09
C PHE A 242 7.86 -4.54 -2.21
N GLY A 243 6.77 -4.58 -1.46
CA GLY A 243 6.46 -3.58 -0.43
C GLY A 243 7.52 -3.55 0.68
N ILE A 244 7.90 -4.71 1.21
CA ILE A 244 8.94 -4.86 2.24
C ILE A 244 10.31 -4.40 1.71
N LEU A 245 10.70 -4.84 0.51
CA LEU A 245 11.92 -4.41 -0.17
C LEU A 245 11.97 -2.88 -0.30
N THR A 246 10.88 -2.27 -0.75
CA THR A 246 10.78 -0.82 -0.93
C THR A 246 10.99 -0.08 0.38
N LEU A 247 10.34 -0.52 1.46
CA LEU A 247 10.41 0.13 2.76
C LEU A 247 11.76 -0.07 3.46
N LYS A 248 12.32 -1.29 3.38
CA LYS A 248 13.50 -1.66 4.17
C LYS A 248 14.82 -1.48 3.42
N SER A 249 14.81 -1.57 2.09
CA SER A 249 16.02 -1.55 1.29
C SER A 249 16.10 -0.42 0.28
N LEU A 250 15.01 -0.11 -0.44
CA LEU A 250 15.08 0.89 -1.50
C LEU A 250 14.89 2.32 -1.02
N ARG A 251 14.01 2.53 -0.05
CA ARG A 251 13.65 3.88 0.42
C ARG A 251 14.82 4.55 1.15
N GLY A 252 15.37 5.59 0.54
CA GLY A 252 16.49 6.34 1.10
C GLY A 252 17.80 5.55 1.15
N ALA A 253 17.95 4.55 0.30
CA ALA A 253 19.20 3.81 0.17
C ALA A 253 20.23 4.54 -0.72
N SER A 254 21.47 4.06 -0.63
CA SER A 254 22.57 4.42 -1.52
C SER A 254 23.13 3.13 -2.10
N PHE A 255 23.15 3.02 -3.42
CA PHE A 255 23.59 1.84 -4.15
C PHE A 255 24.76 2.18 -5.08
N SER A 256 25.88 1.48 -4.93
CA SER A 256 27.07 1.61 -5.78
C SER A 256 26.93 0.89 -7.13
N SER A 257 25.96 -0.02 -7.25
CA SER A 257 25.69 -0.78 -8.49
C SER A 257 24.26 -1.30 -8.52
N THR A 258 23.80 -1.74 -9.69
CA THR A 258 22.49 -2.42 -9.83
C THR A 258 22.47 -3.79 -9.17
N GLN A 259 23.60 -4.50 -9.13
CA GLN A 259 23.73 -5.81 -8.46
C GLN A 259 23.52 -5.70 -6.94
N ALA A 260 23.87 -4.55 -6.35
CA ALA A 260 23.64 -4.31 -4.92
C ALA A 260 22.14 -4.35 -4.51
N LEU A 261 21.22 -4.24 -5.49
CA LEU A 261 19.78 -4.38 -5.25
C LEU A 261 19.38 -5.78 -4.75
N CYS A 262 20.13 -6.82 -5.15
CA CYS A 262 19.87 -8.20 -4.75
C CYS A 262 20.37 -8.54 -3.33
N SER A 263 21.26 -7.74 -2.76
CA SER A 263 21.85 -8.02 -1.43
C SER A 263 20.85 -8.11 -0.29
N PHE A 264 19.68 -7.49 -0.45
CA PHE A 264 18.58 -7.57 0.52
C PHE A 264 17.98 -8.98 0.60
N GLN A 265 17.98 -9.73 -0.49
CA GLN A 265 17.45 -11.09 -0.55
C GLN A 265 18.08 -12.00 0.50
N ASP A 266 19.41 -12.02 0.59
CA ASP A 266 20.12 -12.92 1.51
C ASP A 266 19.85 -12.57 2.96
N ALA A 267 19.81 -11.28 3.27
CA ALA A 267 19.46 -10.81 4.60
C ALA A 267 18.00 -11.14 4.95
N TYR A 268 17.08 -10.98 4.01
CA TYR A 268 15.67 -11.31 4.19
C TYR A 268 15.46 -12.81 4.38
N ASN A 269 16.08 -13.65 3.57
CA ASN A 269 15.92 -15.09 3.57
C ASN A 269 16.37 -15.75 4.89
N LYS A 270 17.31 -15.15 5.63
CA LYS A 270 17.71 -15.63 6.97
C LYS A 270 16.56 -15.64 8.00
N THR A 271 15.57 -14.79 7.79
CA THR A 271 14.41 -14.63 8.69
C THR A 271 13.08 -14.76 7.96
N ALA A 272 13.10 -15.27 6.73
CA ALA A 272 11.90 -15.46 5.92
C ALA A 272 10.90 -16.36 6.65
N ARG A 273 9.63 -16.02 6.50
CA ARG A 273 8.50 -16.79 7.02
C ARG A 273 7.38 -16.76 6.00
N PRO A 274 6.55 -17.81 5.92
CA PRO A 274 5.39 -17.83 5.05
C PRO A 274 4.48 -16.63 5.30
N PHE A 275 3.93 -16.06 4.24
CA PHE A 275 2.83 -15.11 4.37
C PHE A 275 1.54 -15.89 4.63
N ILE A 276 0.95 -15.70 5.80
CA ILE A 276 -0.30 -16.35 6.16
C ILE A 276 -1.47 -15.51 5.65
N TRP A 277 -2.25 -16.09 4.77
CA TRP A 277 -3.51 -15.49 4.33
C TRP A 277 -4.50 -15.47 5.49
N LYS A 278 -4.78 -14.29 6.03
CA LYS A 278 -5.75 -14.13 7.12
C LYS A 278 -7.09 -13.73 6.55
N LYS A 279 -8.13 -14.53 6.83
CA LYS A 279 -9.51 -14.12 6.59
C LYS A 279 -9.80 -12.85 7.37
N ARG A 280 -10.02 -11.74 6.69
CA ARG A 280 -10.50 -10.50 7.30
C ARG A 280 -11.97 -10.36 7.00
N GLU A 281 -12.75 -9.90 7.98
CA GLU A 281 -14.05 -9.33 7.66
C GLU A 281 -13.81 -8.11 6.76
N VAL A 282 -14.06 -8.27 5.49
CA VAL A 282 -14.10 -7.17 4.55
C VAL A 282 -15.42 -6.46 4.82
N ARG A 283 -15.41 -5.47 5.71
CA ARG A 283 -16.47 -4.48 5.71
C ARG A 283 -16.40 -3.80 4.35
N GLY A 284 -17.33 -4.16 3.47
CA GLY A 284 -17.39 -3.67 2.12
C GLY A 284 -17.54 -2.16 2.08
N GLY A 285 -16.42 -1.46 2.12
CA GLY A 285 -16.34 -0.06 1.76
C GLY A 285 -16.38 0.01 0.25
N GLN A 286 -17.56 -0.06 -0.34
CA GLN A 286 -17.70 0.31 -1.74
C GLN A 286 -17.26 1.76 -1.90
N LEU A 287 -16.56 2.06 -2.97
CA LEU A 287 -16.26 3.41 -3.37
C LEU A 287 -17.60 4.13 -3.52
N THR A 288 -17.82 5.16 -2.74
CA THR A 288 -18.95 6.05 -2.98
C THR A 288 -18.41 7.34 -3.57
N ASN A 289 -19.11 7.86 -4.55
CA ASN A 289 -18.78 9.15 -5.15
C ASN A 289 -19.24 10.33 -4.27
N SER A 290 -19.73 10.06 -3.06
CA SER A 290 -20.24 11.08 -2.15
C SER A 290 -19.62 10.95 -0.76
N ILE A 291 -18.87 11.99 -0.35
CA ILE A 291 -18.33 12.13 1.00
C ILE A 291 -19.46 12.27 2.03
N ARG A 292 -20.60 12.83 1.64
CA ARG A 292 -21.76 13.06 2.51
C ARG A 292 -22.29 11.77 3.11
N ASN A 293 -22.24 10.66 2.38
CA ASN A 293 -22.71 9.36 2.84
C ASN A 293 -21.87 8.76 3.97
N PHE A 294 -20.64 9.29 4.21
CA PHE A 294 -19.78 8.85 5.31
C PHE A 294 -19.80 9.75 6.53
N CYS A 295 -20.41 10.94 6.41
CA CYS A 295 -20.35 12.00 7.41
C CYS A 295 -21.69 12.21 8.16
N ASN A 296 -22.64 11.31 7.97
CA ASN A 296 -23.91 11.29 8.72
C ASN A 296 -23.80 10.49 10.02
#